data_086c6cb1b7642ba390014b99e830609f
#
_entry.id   086c6cb1b7642ba390014b99e830609f
#
_cell.length_a   1.000
_cell.length_b   1.000
_cell.length_c   1.000
_cell.angle_alpha   90.00
_cell.angle_beta   90.00
_cell.angle_gamma   90.00
#
_symmetry.space_group_name_H-M   'P 1'
#
loop_
_entity.id
_entity.type
_entity.pdbx_description
1 polymer ?
#
loop_
_entity_poly.entity_id
_entity_poly.type
_entity_poly.pdbx_seq_one_letter_code
_entity_poly.pdbx_strand_id
1 'polypeptide(L)'
;TDIRVMVMPDMFAHKLCAMGERLSPRDIYDVWFFLQNHTEINEEIVRIRTAKSVSEYTAWCAEHVKEASPKLLMQGLGEVLNDAKSKTFVKNKLIAETSSALELFSAFPLIAKQIGR
;
A
#
# COMPACT_ATOMS: atom_id res chain seq x y z
N THR A 1 16.77 15.26 4.68
CA THR A 1 15.54 15.32 5.48
C THR A 1 14.37 15.75 4.65
N ASP A 2 14.43 16.95 4.11
CA ASP A 2 13.35 17.45 3.27
C ASP A 2 13.19 16.61 2.02
N ILE A 3 14.31 16.16 1.45
CA ILE A 3 14.28 15.28 0.29
C ILE A 3 13.55 13.99 0.62
N ARG A 4 13.79 13.43 1.80
CA ARG A 4 13.14 12.19 2.20
C ARG A 4 11.63 12.36 2.30
N VAL A 5 11.17 13.48 2.84
CA VAL A 5 9.74 13.76 2.95
C VAL A 5 9.11 13.90 1.56
N MET A 6 9.82 14.53 0.63
CA MET A 6 9.32 14.72 -0.72
C MET A 6 9.23 13.41 -1.50
N VAL A 7 10.08 12.43 -1.17
CA VAL A 7 10.11 11.15 -1.87
C VAL A 7 8.99 10.22 -1.40
N MET A 8 8.53 10.37 -0.16
CA MET A 8 7.54 9.45 0.42
C MET A 8 6.25 9.32 -0.39
N PRO A 9 5.63 10.41 -0.88
CA PRO A 9 4.42 10.26 -1.70
C PRO A 9 4.66 9.48 -2.98
N ASP A 10 5.85 9.65 -3.58
CA ASP A 10 6.22 8.92 -4.79
C ASP A 10 6.42 7.44 -4.48
N MET A 11 7.10 7.13 -3.38
CA MET A 11 7.31 5.75 -2.98
C MET A 11 5.99 5.03 -2.72
N PHE A 12 5.06 5.70 -2.03
CA PHE A 12 3.76 5.12 -1.78
C PHE A 12 3.03 4.83 -3.09
N ALA A 13 3.04 5.79 -4.01
CA ALA A 13 2.38 5.60 -5.30
C ALA A 13 2.97 4.40 -6.06
N HIS A 14 4.29 4.30 -6.12
CA HIS A 14 4.94 3.19 -6.80
C HIS A 14 4.65 1.85 -6.12
N LYS A 15 4.68 1.81 -4.79
CA LYS A 15 4.37 0.58 -4.06
C LYS A 15 2.93 0.14 -4.24
N LEU A 16 2.01 1.10 -4.24
CA LEU A 16 0.60 0.78 -4.47
C LEU A 16 0.39 0.20 -5.86
N CYS A 17 1.00 0.80 -6.87
CA CYS A 17 0.89 0.29 -8.24
C CYS A 17 1.52 -1.10 -8.36
N ALA A 18 2.69 -1.30 -7.76
CA ALA A 18 3.36 -2.60 -7.79
C ALA A 18 2.54 -3.66 -7.08
N MET A 19 1.92 -3.33 -5.96
CA MET A 19 1.06 -4.27 -5.25
C MET A 19 -0.11 -4.71 -6.12
N GLY A 20 -0.74 -3.76 -6.82
CA GLY A 20 -1.84 -4.10 -7.70
C GLY A 20 -1.44 -4.98 -8.87
N GLU A 21 -0.20 -4.79 -9.35
CA GLU A 21 0.29 -5.57 -10.50
C GLU A 21 0.69 -6.99 -10.11
N ARG A 22 1.26 -7.21 -8.94
CA ARG A 22 1.90 -8.48 -8.62
C ARG A 22 1.44 -9.13 -7.32
N LEU A 23 0.79 -8.39 -6.44
CA LEU A 23 0.42 -8.87 -5.10
C LEU A 23 1.62 -9.44 -4.34
N SER A 24 2.80 -8.81 -4.52
CA SER A 24 4.00 -9.22 -3.80
C SER A 24 3.80 -9.01 -2.30
N PRO A 25 4.18 -9.99 -1.46
CA PRO A 25 4.03 -9.84 -0.01
C PRO A 25 4.69 -8.60 0.55
N ARG A 26 5.87 -8.25 0.07
CA ARG A 26 6.56 -7.05 0.53
C ARG A 26 5.81 -5.79 0.17
N ASP A 27 5.27 -5.73 -1.04
CA ASP A 27 4.52 -4.55 -1.46
C ASP A 27 3.23 -4.41 -0.65
N ILE A 28 2.57 -5.51 -0.33
CA ILE A 28 1.37 -5.48 0.50
C ILE A 28 1.71 -4.93 1.90
N TYR A 29 2.80 -5.42 2.48
CA TYR A 29 3.24 -4.96 3.80
C TYR A 29 3.61 -3.48 3.77
N ASP A 30 4.35 -3.05 2.75
CA ASP A 30 4.77 -1.66 2.62
C ASP A 30 3.57 -0.74 2.43
N VAL A 31 2.60 -1.15 1.61
CA VAL A 31 1.38 -0.35 1.41
C VAL A 31 0.61 -0.23 2.73
N TRP A 32 0.46 -1.34 3.46
CA TRP A 32 -0.17 -1.30 4.77
C TRP A 32 0.54 -0.31 5.69
N PHE A 33 1.87 -0.36 5.71
CA PHE A 33 2.67 0.54 6.55
C PHE A 33 2.43 2.00 6.18
N PHE A 34 2.43 2.33 4.89
CA PHE A 34 2.15 3.69 4.46
C PHE A 34 0.75 4.15 4.89
N LEU A 35 -0.23 3.26 4.76
CA LEU A 35 -1.61 3.58 5.16
C LEU A 35 -1.70 3.82 6.67
N GLN A 36 -1.02 3.02 7.47
CA GLN A 36 -1.02 3.19 8.91
C GLN A 36 -0.40 4.51 9.34
N ASN A 37 0.55 4.99 8.58
CA ASN A 37 1.24 6.24 8.89
C ASN A 37 0.60 7.46 8.22
N HIS A 38 -0.57 7.28 7.62
CA HIS A 38 -1.31 8.36 6.97
C HIS A 38 -0.45 9.09 5.93
N THR A 39 0.32 8.34 5.17
CA THR A 39 1.21 8.89 4.15
C THR A 39 0.40 9.43 2.99
N GLU A 40 0.76 10.61 2.51
CA GLU A 40 0.15 11.18 1.32
C GLU A 40 0.68 10.46 0.08
N ILE A 41 -0.11 10.48 -0.99
CA ILE A 41 0.24 9.79 -2.22
C ILE A 41 0.36 10.78 -3.39
N ASN A 42 1.29 10.52 -4.28
CA ASN A 42 1.42 11.29 -5.52
C ASN A 42 0.42 10.75 -6.54
N GLU A 43 -0.68 11.49 -6.74
CA GLU A 43 -1.76 11.02 -7.60
C GLU A 43 -1.36 10.96 -9.07
N GLU A 44 -0.43 11.81 -9.50
CA GLU A 44 0.00 11.82 -10.88
C GLU A 44 0.68 10.51 -11.28
N ILE A 45 1.49 9.96 -10.39
CA ILE A 45 2.15 8.69 -10.64
C ILE A 45 1.12 7.57 -10.80
N VAL A 46 0.12 7.55 -9.92
CA VAL A 46 -0.94 6.54 -10.02
C VAL A 46 -1.68 6.68 -11.34
N ARG A 47 -2.03 7.92 -11.71
CA ARG A 47 -2.78 8.16 -12.94
C ARG A 47 -1.97 7.76 -14.17
N ILE A 48 -0.68 8.09 -14.20
CA ILE A 48 0.17 7.74 -15.33
C ILE A 48 0.33 6.23 -15.46
N ARG A 49 0.55 5.54 -14.34
CA ARG A 49 0.80 4.10 -14.37
C ARG A 49 -0.45 3.26 -14.57
N THR A 50 -1.61 3.73 -14.13
CA THR A 50 -2.83 2.91 -14.11
C THR A 50 -3.96 3.47 -14.95
N ALA A 51 -3.86 4.72 -15.39
CA ALA A 51 -4.90 5.45 -16.09
C ALA A 51 -6.17 5.60 -15.24
N LYS A 52 -6.05 5.48 -13.93
CA LYS A 52 -7.16 5.61 -12.99
C LYS A 52 -6.85 6.67 -11.95
N SER A 53 -7.89 7.24 -11.37
CA SER A 53 -7.71 8.14 -10.23
C SER A 53 -7.24 7.34 -9.01
N VAL A 54 -6.72 8.04 -8.00
CA VAL A 54 -6.31 7.39 -6.77
C VAL A 54 -7.48 6.66 -6.13
N SER A 55 -8.65 7.31 -6.07
CA SER A 55 -9.84 6.69 -5.47
C SER A 55 -10.25 5.42 -6.19
N GLU A 56 -10.27 5.45 -7.52
CA GLU A 56 -10.62 4.27 -8.31
C GLU A 56 -9.61 3.15 -8.11
N TYR A 57 -8.34 3.48 -8.17
CA TYR A 57 -7.31 2.46 -8.08
C TYR A 57 -7.24 1.84 -6.68
N THR A 58 -7.35 2.66 -5.64
CA THR A 58 -7.32 2.13 -4.27
C THR A 58 -8.55 1.29 -3.97
N ALA A 59 -9.71 1.65 -4.50
CA ALA A 59 -10.91 0.82 -4.35
C ALA A 59 -10.72 -0.54 -5.02
N TRP A 60 -10.14 -0.54 -6.22
CA TRP A 60 -9.83 -1.78 -6.92
C TRP A 60 -8.80 -2.62 -6.13
N CYS A 61 -7.76 -1.97 -5.61
CA CYS A 61 -6.75 -2.66 -4.83
C CYS A 61 -7.32 -3.27 -3.55
N ALA A 62 -8.29 -2.61 -2.93
CA ALA A 62 -8.92 -3.14 -1.71
C ALA A 62 -9.56 -4.51 -1.96
N GLU A 63 -10.18 -4.67 -3.12
CA GLU A 63 -10.74 -5.97 -3.51
C GLU A 63 -9.68 -6.94 -3.97
N HIS A 64 -8.71 -6.43 -4.73
CA HIS A 64 -7.69 -7.27 -5.33
C HIS A 64 -6.76 -7.89 -4.29
N VAL A 65 -6.44 -7.16 -3.22
CA VAL A 65 -5.53 -7.67 -2.19
C VAL A 65 -6.10 -8.89 -1.47
N LYS A 66 -7.42 -9.05 -1.48
CA LYS A 66 -8.07 -10.21 -0.86
C LYS A 66 -7.72 -11.51 -1.57
N GLU A 67 -7.20 -11.45 -2.78
CA GLU A 67 -6.78 -12.64 -3.53
C GLU A 67 -5.43 -13.18 -3.05
N ALA A 68 -4.68 -12.41 -2.30
CA ALA A 68 -3.41 -12.89 -1.75
C ALA A 68 -3.66 -13.92 -0.65
N SER A 69 -2.83 -14.97 -0.63
CA SER A 69 -2.99 -16.00 0.39
C SER A 69 -2.10 -15.73 1.59
N PRO A 70 -2.57 -16.02 2.81
CA PRO A 70 -1.72 -15.89 4.01
C PRO A 70 -0.46 -16.74 3.93
N LYS A 71 -0.54 -17.91 3.31
CA LYS A 71 0.62 -18.78 3.14
C LYS A 71 1.69 -18.11 2.30
N LEU A 72 1.29 -17.46 1.20
CA LEU A 72 2.23 -16.74 0.35
C LEU A 72 2.88 -15.59 1.09
N LEU A 73 2.10 -14.88 1.89
CA LEU A 73 2.62 -13.78 2.71
C LEU A 73 3.69 -14.27 3.67
N MET A 74 3.46 -15.40 4.33
CA MET A 74 4.43 -15.95 5.26
C MET A 74 5.71 -16.38 4.56
N GLN A 75 5.61 -16.91 3.34
CA GLN A 75 6.77 -17.28 2.57
C GLN A 75 7.61 -16.06 2.20
N GLY A 76 6.96 -14.95 1.87
CA GLY A 76 7.67 -13.76 1.46
C GLY A 76 8.17 -12.91 2.61
N LEU A 77 7.53 -12.94 3.76
CA LEU A 77 7.85 -12.06 4.88
C LEU A 77 8.41 -12.77 6.10
N GLY A 78 8.35 -14.10 6.13
CA GLY A 78 8.73 -14.85 7.31
C GLY A 78 10.17 -14.64 7.74
N GLU A 79 11.08 -14.43 6.77
CA GLU A 79 12.49 -14.20 7.09
C GLU A 79 12.75 -12.80 7.60
N VAL A 80 11.89 -11.84 7.22
CA VAL A 80 12.05 -10.44 7.62
C VAL A 80 11.46 -10.19 9.00
N LEU A 81 10.42 -10.95 9.35
CA LEU A 81 9.72 -10.78 10.62
C LEU A 81 10.31 -11.71 11.66
N ASN A 82 10.84 -11.13 12.74
CA ASN A 82 11.55 -11.91 13.75
C ASN A 82 10.71 -12.32 14.94
N ASP A 83 9.61 -11.62 15.22
CA ASP A 83 8.84 -11.93 16.40
C ASP A 83 7.51 -12.62 16.08
N ALA A 84 6.98 -13.34 17.06
CA ALA A 84 5.77 -14.12 16.88
C ALA A 84 4.55 -13.24 16.65
N LYS A 85 4.51 -12.05 17.26
CA LYS A 85 3.38 -11.13 17.09
C LYS A 85 3.25 -10.64 15.67
N SER A 86 4.39 -10.24 15.07
CA SER A 86 4.39 -9.78 13.69
C SER A 86 3.99 -10.88 12.73
N LYS A 87 4.50 -12.10 12.95
CA LYS A 87 4.15 -13.25 12.11
C LYS A 87 2.66 -13.57 12.22
N THR A 88 2.11 -13.54 13.42
CA THR A 88 0.69 -13.80 13.65
C THR A 88 -0.15 -12.74 12.96
N PHE A 89 0.24 -11.48 13.06
CA PHE A 89 -0.47 -10.39 12.40
C PHE A 89 -0.49 -10.59 10.89
N VAL A 90 0.67 -10.85 10.29
CA VAL A 90 0.77 -11.03 8.85
C VAL A 90 -0.09 -12.21 8.39
N LYS A 91 -0.03 -13.32 9.12
CA LYS A 91 -0.78 -14.52 8.75
C LYS A 91 -2.29 -14.30 8.83
N ASN A 92 -2.76 -13.61 9.87
CA ASN A 92 -4.19 -13.58 10.20
C ASN A 92 -4.89 -12.27 9.87
N LYS A 93 -4.17 -11.16 9.83
CA LYS A 93 -4.81 -9.83 9.78
C LYS A 93 -4.33 -8.90 8.68
N LEU A 94 -3.13 -9.10 8.15
CA LEU A 94 -2.56 -8.11 7.23
C LEU A 94 -3.46 -7.86 6.02
N ILE A 95 -3.96 -8.91 5.40
CA ILE A 95 -4.80 -8.76 4.20
C ILE A 95 -6.07 -7.98 4.52
N ALA A 96 -6.76 -8.37 5.59
CA ALA A 96 -8.01 -7.71 5.97
C ALA A 96 -7.77 -6.26 6.38
N GLU A 97 -6.72 -5.99 7.14
CA GLU A 97 -6.37 -4.64 7.56
C GLU A 97 -6.01 -3.76 6.38
N THR A 98 -5.22 -4.30 5.44
CA THR A 98 -4.83 -3.57 4.24
C THR A 98 -6.05 -3.27 3.38
N SER A 99 -6.92 -4.25 3.18
CA SER A 99 -8.14 -4.07 2.40
C SER A 99 -9.02 -2.97 3.01
N SER A 100 -9.26 -3.04 4.32
CA SER A 100 -10.08 -2.04 5.00
C SER A 100 -9.47 -0.65 4.92
N ALA A 101 -8.16 -0.56 5.12
CA ALA A 101 -7.47 0.72 5.04
C ALA A 101 -7.51 1.30 3.64
N LEU A 102 -7.41 0.45 2.61
CA LEU A 102 -7.53 0.90 1.22
C LEU A 102 -8.93 1.41 0.92
N GLU A 103 -9.96 0.74 1.43
CA GLU A 103 -11.33 1.21 1.24
C GLU A 103 -11.53 2.59 1.85
N LEU A 104 -11.03 2.78 3.06
CA LEU A 104 -11.12 4.10 3.71
C LEU A 104 -10.33 5.14 2.93
N PHE A 105 -9.14 4.79 2.49
CA PHE A 105 -8.31 5.71 1.70
C PHE A 105 -8.99 6.09 0.39
N SER A 106 -9.68 5.15 -0.25
CA SER A 106 -10.37 5.44 -1.51
C SER A 106 -11.49 6.47 -1.31
N ALA A 107 -12.11 6.45 -0.14
CA ALA A 107 -13.17 7.42 0.19
C ALA A 107 -12.59 8.79 0.55
N PHE A 108 -11.43 8.81 1.21
CA PHE A 108 -10.81 10.05 1.69
C PHE A 108 -9.31 10.03 1.39
N PRO A 109 -8.92 10.10 0.11
CA PRO A 109 -7.51 9.95 -0.25
C PRO A 109 -6.67 11.14 0.22
N LEU A 110 -5.48 10.83 0.72
CA LEU A 110 -4.53 11.84 1.16
C LEU A 110 -3.61 12.15 -0.02
N ILE A 111 -3.98 13.15 -0.79
CA ILE A 111 -3.26 13.53 -2.00
C ILE A 111 -2.16 14.52 -1.65
N ALA A 112 -0.93 14.21 -2.07
CA ALA A 112 0.20 15.10 -1.85
C ALA A 112 0.04 16.36 -2.70
N LYS A 113 0.33 17.51 -2.11
CA LYS A 113 0.26 18.78 -2.81
C LYS A 113 1.43 18.91 -3.77
N GLN A 114 1.16 19.50 -4.92
CA GLN A 114 2.19 19.84 -5.89
C GLN A 114 2.89 21.10 -5.41
N ILE A 115 4.14 20.96 -4.98
CA ILE A 115 4.91 22.09 -4.48
C ILE A 115 5.67 22.73 -5.63
N GLY A 116 5.74 24.06 -5.64
CA GLY A 116 6.46 24.78 -6.67
C GLY A 116 5.65 25.08 -7.91
N ARG A 117 4.37 24.97 -7.83
CA ARG A 117 3.47 25.27 -8.95
C ARG A 117 3.02 26.71 -8.96
#